data_ff0b4ac025f330759d91d03185050319
#
_entry.id   ff0b4ac025f330759d91d03185050319
#
_cell.length_a   1.000
_cell.length_b   1.000
_cell.length_c   1.000
_cell.angle_alpha   90.00
_cell.angle_beta   90.00
_cell.angle_gamma   90.00
#
_symmetry.space_group_name_H-M   'P 1'
#
loop_
_entity.id
_entity.type
_entity.pdbx_description
1 polymer ?
#
loop_
_entity_poly.entity_id
_entity_poly.type
_entity_poly.pdbx_seq_one_letter_code
_entity_poly.pdbx_strand_id
1 'polypeptide(L)'
;LSRRQRQMCIRDRFWNRVIFPIMDINNKVIGFGGRVMGDAKPKYLNSPETKLFDKSRNLYGLNAARTARKNNLIICEGYMDVISLHQAGFTQAVASLGTALTPGHARLMKRYTDNVLITYDSDEAGVKAALRAIPILKEAGLSTRVINMRPYKDPDEFIKALGTESFQDLSLIHI
;
A
#
# COMPACT_ATOMS: atom_id res chain seq x y z
N LEU A 1 24.70 -22.37 4.74
CA LEU A 1 24.40 -22.27 3.31
C LEU A 1 25.47 -21.47 2.59
N SER A 2 26.06 -22.05 1.53
CA SER A 2 27.09 -21.38 0.72
C SER A 2 26.55 -20.10 0.04
N ARG A 3 27.43 -19.16 -0.36
CA ARG A 3 27.02 -17.96 -1.11
C ARG A 3 26.23 -18.31 -2.38
N ARG A 4 26.58 -19.43 -3.07
CA ARG A 4 25.84 -19.93 -4.25
C ARG A 4 24.42 -20.40 -3.90
N GLN A 5 24.22 -21.11 -2.77
CA GLN A 5 22.88 -21.55 -2.34
C GLN A 5 21.99 -20.37 -1.93
N ARG A 6 22.55 -19.31 -1.31
CA ARG A 6 21.82 -18.08 -1.02
C ARG A 6 21.40 -17.32 -2.28
N GLN A 7 22.26 -17.26 -3.31
CA GLN A 7 21.91 -16.63 -4.59
C GLN A 7 20.88 -17.43 -5.40
N MET A 8 20.93 -18.77 -5.37
CA MET A 8 19.91 -19.61 -5.99
C MET A 8 18.53 -19.39 -5.36
N CYS A 9 18.43 -19.40 -4.03
CA CYS A 9 17.17 -19.13 -3.33
C CYS A 9 16.53 -17.77 -3.66
N ILE A 10 17.30 -16.74 -3.93
CA ILE A 10 16.77 -15.41 -4.32
C ILE A 10 16.24 -15.44 -5.75
N ARG A 11 16.95 -16.06 -6.70
CA ARG A 11 16.49 -16.18 -8.10
C ARG A 11 15.24 -17.04 -8.21
N ASP A 12 15.19 -18.19 -7.54
CA ASP A 12 14.05 -19.11 -7.58
C ASP A 12 12.81 -18.49 -6.91
N ARG A 13 13.01 -17.67 -5.87
CA ARG A 13 11.93 -17.03 -5.13
C ARG A 13 11.11 -16.09 -6.00
N PHE A 14 11.74 -15.35 -6.92
CA PHE A 14 11.09 -14.35 -7.79
C PHE A 14 10.96 -14.81 -9.25
N TRP A 15 11.07 -16.12 -9.50
CA TRP A 15 10.93 -16.66 -10.84
C TRP A 15 9.56 -16.31 -11.44
N ASN A 16 9.56 -15.90 -12.72
CA ASN A 16 8.38 -15.54 -13.51
C ASN A 16 7.48 -14.50 -12.81
N ARG A 17 8.09 -13.45 -12.24
CA ARG A 17 7.38 -12.36 -11.54
C ARG A 17 7.81 -11.00 -12.06
N VAL A 18 6.84 -10.10 -12.15
CA VAL A 18 7.14 -8.66 -12.22
C VAL A 18 7.62 -8.21 -10.85
N ILE A 19 8.76 -7.54 -10.81
CA ILE A 19 9.42 -7.12 -9.58
C ILE A 19 9.16 -5.66 -9.30
N PHE A 20 8.74 -5.35 -8.08
CA PHE A 20 8.51 -4.01 -7.57
C PHE A 20 9.55 -3.71 -6.49
N PRO A 21 10.43 -2.72 -6.68
CA PRO A 21 11.35 -2.31 -5.62
C PRO A 21 10.56 -1.68 -4.47
N ILE A 22 10.88 -2.09 -3.25
CA ILE A 22 10.37 -1.49 -2.02
C ILE A 22 11.42 -0.49 -1.54
N MET A 23 11.03 0.77 -1.45
CA MET A 23 11.91 1.87 -1.08
C MET A 23 11.69 2.30 0.36
N ASP A 24 12.77 2.71 1.03
CA ASP A 24 12.66 3.50 2.26
C ASP A 24 12.29 4.96 1.95
N ILE A 25 12.11 5.76 2.99
CA ILE A 25 11.76 7.19 2.85
C ILE A 25 12.84 8.02 2.11
N ASN A 26 14.06 7.52 1.96
CA ASN A 26 15.18 8.18 1.29
C ASN A 26 15.41 7.64 -0.14
N ASN A 27 14.45 6.93 -0.71
CA ASN A 27 14.52 6.28 -2.02
C ASN A 27 15.62 5.20 -2.14
N LYS A 28 16.04 4.59 -1.02
CA LYS A 28 16.94 3.44 -1.04
C LYS A 28 16.12 2.15 -1.10
N VAL A 29 16.49 1.23 -1.99
CA VAL A 29 15.85 -0.08 -2.08
C VAL A 29 16.20 -0.89 -0.84
N ILE A 30 15.17 -1.30 -0.10
CA ILE A 30 15.27 -2.11 1.12
C ILE A 30 14.73 -3.53 0.95
N GLY A 31 13.97 -3.78 -0.12
CA GLY A 31 13.38 -5.07 -0.44
C GLY A 31 12.72 -5.07 -1.81
N PHE A 32 12.08 -6.19 -2.12
CA PHE A 32 11.38 -6.37 -3.37
C PHE A 32 10.03 -7.04 -3.12
N GLY A 33 9.00 -6.60 -3.84
CA GLY A 33 7.76 -7.31 -4.04
C GLY A 33 7.75 -7.96 -5.42
N GLY A 34 7.03 -9.06 -5.60
CA GLY A 34 6.87 -9.70 -6.89
C GLY A 34 5.46 -10.17 -7.11
N ARG A 35 4.88 -9.83 -8.28
CA ARG A 35 3.59 -10.36 -8.74
C ARG A 35 3.85 -11.40 -9.82
N VAL A 36 3.29 -12.60 -9.65
CA VAL A 36 3.44 -13.66 -10.66
C VAL A 36 2.79 -13.25 -11.98
N MET A 37 3.42 -13.68 -13.07
CA MET A 37 2.85 -13.60 -14.41
C MET A 37 2.13 -14.93 -14.69
N GLY A 38 0.79 -14.91 -14.71
CA GLY A 38 -0.05 -16.13 -14.84
C GLY A 38 -0.60 -16.62 -13.50
N ASP A 39 -0.92 -17.92 -13.42
CA ASP A 39 -1.74 -18.50 -12.35
C ASP A 39 -0.96 -19.15 -11.20
N ALA A 40 0.37 -19.02 -11.19
CA ALA A 40 1.19 -19.59 -10.12
C ALA A 40 0.91 -18.93 -8.76
N LYS A 41 1.01 -19.70 -7.70
CA LYS A 41 0.80 -19.21 -6.32
C LYS A 41 2.14 -19.13 -5.57
N PRO A 42 2.27 -18.19 -4.63
CA PRO A 42 1.33 -17.13 -4.28
C PRO A 42 1.31 -16.01 -5.34
N LYS A 43 0.15 -15.36 -5.54
CA LYS A 43 -0.01 -14.26 -6.50
C LYS A 43 0.99 -13.13 -6.23
N TYR A 44 1.19 -12.78 -4.96
CA TYR A 44 2.16 -11.79 -4.51
C TYR A 44 3.17 -12.41 -3.55
N LEU A 45 4.40 -11.99 -3.64
CA LEU A 45 5.50 -12.43 -2.79
C LEU A 45 6.39 -11.24 -2.46
N ASN A 46 6.70 -11.05 -1.18
CA ASN A 46 7.65 -10.05 -0.73
C ASN A 46 8.96 -10.66 -0.27
N SER A 47 10.04 -9.87 -0.31
CA SER A 47 11.29 -10.20 0.35
C SER A 47 11.07 -10.61 1.81
N PRO A 48 11.88 -11.52 2.37
CA PRO A 48 11.88 -11.75 3.80
C PRO A 48 12.29 -10.47 4.54
N GLU A 49 11.89 -10.37 5.79
CA GLU A 49 12.34 -9.28 6.67
C GLU A 49 13.85 -9.36 6.91
N THR A 50 14.46 -8.19 7.03
CA THR A 50 15.89 -8.02 7.28
C THR A 50 16.07 -6.89 8.30
N LYS A 51 17.29 -6.62 8.71
CA LYS A 51 17.60 -5.45 9.57
C LYS A 51 17.20 -4.11 8.92
N LEU A 52 17.12 -4.06 7.58
CA LEU A 52 16.74 -2.85 6.83
C LEU A 52 15.27 -2.86 6.41
N PHE A 53 14.63 -4.02 6.35
CA PHE A 53 13.27 -4.19 5.86
C PHE A 53 12.39 -4.85 6.91
N ASP A 54 11.64 -4.04 7.61
CA ASP A 54 10.61 -4.43 8.59
C ASP A 54 9.23 -4.07 8.01
N LYS A 55 8.43 -5.08 7.65
CA LYS A 55 7.12 -4.91 7.03
C LYS A 55 6.12 -4.20 7.94
N SER A 56 6.31 -4.29 9.25
CA SER A 56 5.44 -3.66 10.24
C SER A 56 5.66 -2.15 10.40
N ARG A 57 6.73 -1.63 9.82
CA ARG A 57 7.19 -0.24 9.94
C ARG A 57 7.51 0.44 8.61
N ASN A 58 7.26 -0.24 7.50
CA ASN A 58 7.47 0.30 6.16
C ASN A 58 6.16 0.29 5.37
N LEU A 59 5.93 1.32 4.60
CA LEU A 59 4.79 1.44 3.69
C LEU A 59 5.30 1.62 2.26
N TYR A 60 4.73 0.87 1.32
CA TYR A 60 4.99 1.05 -0.11
C TYR A 60 4.49 2.42 -0.55
N GLY A 61 5.27 3.13 -1.36
CA GLY A 61 4.90 4.45 -1.88
C GLY A 61 5.13 5.62 -0.93
N LEU A 62 5.54 5.39 0.33
CA LEU A 62 5.73 6.48 1.29
C LEU A 62 6.83 7.47 0.88
N ASN A 63 7.86 7.00 0.18
CA ASN A 63 8.91 7.84 -0.38
C ASN A 63 8.38 8.91 -1.34
N ALA A 64 7.38 8.58 -2.16
CA ALA A 64 6.68 9.53 -3.02
C ALA A 64 5.65 10.36 -2.22
N ALA A 65 4.86 9.70 -1.39
CA ALA A 65 3.79 10.33 -0.61
C ALA A 65 4.28 11.47 0.27
N ARG A 66 5.46 11.33 0.90
CA ARG A 66 6.05 12.39 1.75
C ARG A 66 6.32 13.69 0.99
N THR A 67 6.53 13.63 -0.33
CA THR A 67 6.82 14.81 -1.17
C THR A 67 5.59 15.35 -1.89
N ALA A 68 4.46 14.67 -1.80
CA ALA A 68 3.21 15.03 -2.47
C ALA A 68 2.58 16.34 -1.97
N ARG A 69 3.01 16.85 -0.79
CA ARG A 69 2.48 18.07 -0.15
C ARG A 69 0.95 18.10 -0.05
N LYS A 70 0.35 16.94 0.22
CA LYS A 70 -1.10 16.78 0.43
C LYS A 70 -1.40 16.70 1.93
N ASN A 71 -2.60 17.15 2.32
CA ASN A 71 -3.03 17.16 3.71
C ASN A 71 -3.54 15.80 4.22
N ASN A 72 -3.46 14.77 3.38
CA ASN A 72 -3.88 13.41 3.71
C ASN A 72 -2.96 12.38 3.08
N LEU A 73 -2.98 11.16 3.64
CA LEU A 73 -2.48 9.94 3.00
C LEU A 73 -3.66 9.07 2.60
N ILE A 74 -3.52 8.33 1.50
CA ILE A 74 -4.47 7.32 1.05
C ILE A 74 -3.85 5.95 1.32
N ILE A 75 -4.47 5.14 2.21
CA ILE A 75 -3.99 3.79 2.49
C ILE A 75 -4.77 2.77 1.66
N CYS A 76 -4.06 1.98 0.84
CA CYS A 76 -4.58 0.92 0.00
C CYS A 76 -4.20 -0.46 0.53
N GLU A 77 -4.78 -1.53 -0.02
CA GLU A 77 -4.43 -2.90 0.35
C GLU A 77 -3.08 -3.34 -0.22
N GLY A 78 -2.82 -3.02 -1.49
CA GLY A 78 -1.66 -3.50 -2.23
C GLY A 78 -0.92 -2.43 -3.03
N TYR A 79 0.28 -2.80 -3.48
CA TYR A 79 1.09 -1.87 -4.27
C TYR A 79 0.59 -1.65 -5.70
N MET A 80 -0.27 -2.52 -6.23
CA MET A 80 -0.90 -2.26 -7.53
C MET A 80 -1.85 -1.07 -7.44
N ASP A 81 -2.65 -0.99 -6.36
CA ASP A 81 -3.56 0.13 -6.12
C ASP A 81 -2.79 1.43 -5.95
N VAL A 82 -1.66 1.38 -5.21
CA VAL A 82 -0.76 2.53 -5.06
C VAL A 82 -0.22 2.99 -6.41
N ILE A 83 0.22 2.05 -7.27
CA ILE A 83 0.74 2.38 -8.61
C ILE A 83 -0.35 3.03 -9.47
N SER A 84 -1.56 2.45 -9.50
CA SER A 84 -2.69 3.01 -10.23
C SER A 84 -3.05 4.41 -9.74
N LEU A 85 -3.12 4.61 -8.43
CA LEU A 85 -3.38 5.93 -7.84
C LEU A 85 -2.27 6.94 -8.15
N HIS A 86 -0.99 6.53 -8.08
CA HIS A 86 0.12 7.41 -8.47
C HIS A 86 0.07 7.80 -9.95
N GLN A 87 -0.26 6.87 -10.84
CA GLN A 87 -0.47 7.15 -12.27
C GLN A 87 -1.64 8.11 -12.51
N ALA A 88 -2.66 8.04 -11.67
CA ALA A 88 -3.80 8.95 -11.69
C ALA A 88 -3.53 10.30 -10.99
N GLY A 89 -2.30 10.56 -10.50
CA GLY A 89 -1.91 11.81 -9.85
C GLY A 89 -2.08 11.86 -8.33
N PHE A 90 -2.55 10.77 -7.69
CA PHE A 90 -2.70 10.65 -6.23
C PHE A 90 -1.42 10.10 -5.60
N THR A 91 -0.33 10.85 -5.71
CA THR A 91 1.01 10.43 -5.23
C THR A 91 1.13 10.29 -3.71
N GLN A 92 0.11 10.69 -2.94
CA GLN A 92 -0.01 10.47 -1.50
C GLN A 92 -0.54 9.06 -1.13
N ALA A 93 -0.75 8.17 -2.12
CA ALA A 93 -1.18 6.80 -1.86
C ALA A 93 -0.02 5.94 -1.32
N VAL A 94 -0.34 5.08 -0.34
CA VAL A 94 0.58 4.15 0.30
C VAL A 94 -0.11 2.81 0.55
N ALA A 95 0.64 1.73 0.71
CA ALA A 95 0.09 0.43 1.10
C ALA A 95 0.97 -0.30 2.10
N SER A 96 0.36 -1.21 2.85
CA SER A 96 1.09 -2.19 3.65
C SER A 96 1.76 -3.24 2.74
N LEU A 97 2.74 -3.96 3.28
CA LEU A 97 3.60 -4.86 2.50
C LEU A 97 3.21 -6.34 2.72
N GLY A 98 1.93 -6.65 2.43
CA GLY A 98 1.38 -8.01 2.61
C GLY A 98 1.20 -8.39 4.08
N THR A 99 0.98 -7.40 4.93
CA THR A 99 0.61 -7.54 6.34
C THR A 99 -0.61 -6.67 6.63
N ALA A 100 -1.36 -6.99 7.69
CA ALA A 100 -2.37 -6.08 8.19
C ALA A 100 -1.74 -4.75 8.65
N LEU A 101 -2.53 -3.69 8.70
CA LEU A 101 -2.09 -2.41 9.26
C LEU A 101 -1.66 -2.60 10.72
N THR A 102 -0.53 -1.99 11.09
CA THR A 102 0.06 -2.10 12.43
C THR A 102 0.08 -0.74 13.13
N PRO A 103 0.21 -0.71 14.47
CA PRO A 103 0.50 0.54 15.20
C PRO A 103 1.80 1.22 14.73
N GLY A 104 2.77 0.44 14.23
CA GLY A 104 4.00 0.96 13.61
C GLY A 104 3.72 1.76 12.35
N HIS A 105 2.85 1.27 11.47
CA HIS A 105 2.38 1.98 10.28
C HIS A 105 1.63 3.27 10.66
N ALA A 106 0.72 3.21 11.62
CA ALA A 106 -0.04 4.37 12.07
C ALA A 106 0.88 5.48 12.62
N ARG A 107 1.84 5.14 13.49
CA ARG A 107 2.84 6.09 13.98
C ARG A 107 3.72 6.66 12.87
N LEU A 108 4.02 5.86 11.84
CA LEU A 108 4.78 6.32 10.69
C LEU A 108 3.99 7.33 9.88
N MET A 109 2.72 7.05 9.56
CA MET A 109 1.84 7.97 8.83
C MET A 109 1.62 9.28 9.58
N LYS A 110 1.48 9.23 10.92
CA LYS A 110 1.28 10.43 11.78
C LYS A 110 2.41 11.46 11.66
N ARG A 111 3.60 11.07 11.24
CA ARG A 111 4.71 12.00 11.00
C ARG A 111 4.50 12.90 9.78
N TYR A 112 3.59 12.53 8.88
CA TYR A 112 3.40 13.19 7.59
C TYR A 112 2.03 13.81 7.42
N THR A 113 1.03 13.35 8.18
CA THR A 113 -0.34 13.85 8.09
C THR A 113 -1.12 13.58 9.38
N ASP A 114 -2.20 14.33 9.55
CA ASP A 114 -3.23 14.06 10.55
C ASP A 114 -4.45 13.32 9.95
N ASN A 115 -4.51 13.17 8.63
CA ASN A 115 -5.69 12.64 7.94
C ASN A 115 -5.33 11.42 7.09
N VAL A 116 -6.08 10.34 7.22
CA VAL A 116 -5.91 9.11 6.44
C VAL A 116 -7.24 8.71 5.79
N LEU A 117 -7.19 8.47 4.49
CA LEU A 117 -8.29 7.92 3.69
C LEU A 117 -8.02 6.43 3.46
N ILE A 118 -8.94 5.56 3.86
CA ILE A 118 -8.85 4.12 3.64
C ILE A 118 -9.58 3.79 2.34
N THR A 119 -8.87 3.17 1.40
CA THR A 119 -9.38 2.72 0.09
C THR A 119 -9.13 1.22 -0.09
N TYR A 120 -9.58 0.44 0.88
CA TYR A 120 -9.49 -1.02 0.79
C TYR A 120 -10.57 -1.57 -0.14
N ASP A 121 -10.36 -2.80 -0.63
CA ASP A 121 -11.30 -3.47 -1.53
C ASP A 121 -12.73 -3.43 -0.97
N SER A 122 -13.72 -3.29 -1.86
CA SER A 122 -15.13 -3.19 -1.47
C SER A 122 -15.76 -4.55 -1.11
N ASP A 123 -14.98 -5.62 -1.13
CA ASP A 123 -15.40 -6.96 -0.72
C ASP A 123 -15.43 -7.12 0.81
N GLU A 124 -15.93 -8.27 1.26
CA GLU A 124 -16.07 -8.55 2.70
C GLU A 124 -14.73 -8.55 3.45
N ALA A 125 -13.65 -9.00 2.79
CA ALA A 125 -12.31 -9.04 3.39
C ALA A 125 -11.74 -7.65 3.57
N GLY A 126 -11.86 -6.78 2.55
CA GLY A 126 -11.42 -5.38 2.60
C GLY A 126 -12.21 -4.57 3.63
N VAL A 127 -13.54 -4.75 3.71
CA VAL A 127 -14.37 -4.11 4.75
C VAL A 127 -13.91 -4.54 6.16
N LYS A 128 -13.67 -5.83 6.39
CA LYS A 128 -13.14 -6.32 7.68
C LYS A 128 -11.75 -5.76 7.97
N ALA A 129 -10.91 -5.61 6.96
CA ALA A 129 -9.58 -5.00 7.11
C ALA A 129 -9.68 -3.51 7.47
N ALA A 130 -10.57 -2.75 6.82
CA ALA A 130 -10.84 -1.35 7.14
C ALA A 130 -11.33 -1.18 8.59
N LEU A 131 -12.29 -1.99 9.01
CA LEU A 131 -12.83 -1.96 10.38
C LEU A 131 -11.75 -2.24 11.45
N ARG A 132 -10.76 -3.09 11.14
CA ARG A 132 -9.60 -3.33 12.03
C ARG A 132 -8.58 -2.18 11.99
N ALA A 133 -8.42 -1.51 10.86
CA ALA A 133 -7.48 -0.41 10.70
C ALA A 133 -7.90 0.86 11.43
N ILE A 134 -9.22 1.18 11.46
CA ILE A 134 -9.76 2.40 12.06
C ILE A 134 -9.31 2.61 13.51
N PRO A 135 -9.48 1.67 14.46
CA PRO A 135 -9.05 1.87 15.84
C PRO A 135 -7.55 2.09 15.97
N ILE A 136 -6.73 1.38 15.18
CA ILE A 136 -5.26 1.53 15.19
C ILE A 136 -4.83 2.94 14.76
N LEU A 137 -5.50 3.48 13.72
CA LEU A 137 -5.24 4.83 13.22
C LEU A 137 -5.70 5.89 14.23
N LYS A 138 -6.89 5.72 14.79
CA LYS A 138 -7.44 6.62 15.82
C LYS A 138 -6.58 6.67 17.08
N GLU A 139 -6.07 5.54 17.55
CA GLU A 139 -5.17 5.46 18.70
C GLU A 139 -3.86 6.22 18.46
N ALA A 140 -3.39 6.26 17.23
CA ALA A 140 -2.23 7.07 16.82
C ALA A 140 -2.56 8.57 16.63
N GLY A 141 -3.80 9.00 16.88
CA GLY A 141 -4.26 10.37 16.73
C GLY A 141 -4.48 10.80 15.27
N LEU A 142 -4.79 9.85 14.39
CA LEU A 142 -5.11 10.10 12.99
C LEU A 142 -6.63 10.21 12.80
N SER A 143 -7.06 11.28 12.12
CA SER A 143 -8.42 11.37 11.58
C SER A 143 -8.55 10.40 10.41
N THR A 144 -9.58 9.56 10.44
CA THR A 144 -9.69 8.44 9.50
C THR A 144 -11.05 8.47 8.81
N ARG A 145 -11.04 8.32 7.49
CA ARG A 145 -12.24 8.16 6.66
C ARG A 145 -12.10 6.93 5.79
N VAL A 146 -13.21 6.25 5.52
CA VAL A 146 -13.28 5.14 4.57
C VAL A 146 -13.94 5.65 3.30
N ILE A 147 -13.29 5.46 2.16
CA ILE A 147 -13.86 5.79 0.86
C ILE A 147 -14.70 4.59 0.39
N ASN A 148 -15.98 4.82 0.14
CA ASN A 148 -16.86 3.81 -0.44
C ASN A 148 -16.84 3.92 -1.97
N MET A 149 -16.25 2.92 -2.62
CA MET A 149 -16.10 2.87 -4.08
C MET A 149 -17.16 1.99 -4.76
N ARG A 150 -18.13 1.47 -4.02
CA ARG A 150 -19.17 0.60 -4.62
C ARG A 150 -19.89 1.28 -5.78
N PRO A 151 -20.19 0.57 -6.86
CA PRO A 151 -20.10 -0.88 -7.06
C PRO A 151 -18.71 -1.40 -7.47
N TYR A 152 -17.71 -0.55 -7.61
CA TYR A 152 -16.35 -0.91 -8.03
C TYR A 152 -15.61 -1.60 -6.90
N LYS A 153 -14.75 -2.53 -7.28
CA LYS A 153 -14.00 -3.36 -6.32
C LYS A 153 -12.90 -2.56 -5.61
N ASP A 154 -12.10 -1.85 -6.37
CA ASP A 154 -10.87 -1.20 -5.92
C ASP A 154 -10.67 0.17 -6.59
N PRO A 155 -9.67 0.98 -6.17
CA PRO A 155 -9.41 2.28 -6.77
C PRO A 155 -9.10 2.25 -8.26
N ASP A 156 -8.46 1.19 -8.76
CA ASP A 156 -8.10 1.06 -10.17
C ASP A 156 -9.33 0.92 -11.04
N GLU A 157 -10.27 0.04 -10.67
CA GLU A 157 -11.56 -0.10 -11.37
C GLU A 157 -12.37 1.18 -11.32
N PHE A 158 -12.43 1.83 -10.14
CA PHE A 158 -13.18 3.07 -9.97
C PHE A 158 -12.67 4.18 -10.91
N ILE A 159 -11.36 4.41 -10.92
CA ILE A 159 -10.74 5.46 -11.74
C ILE A 159 -10.88 5.17 -13.23
N LYS A 160 -10.76 3.92 -13.65
CA LYS A 160 -10.97 3.51 -15.06
C LYS A 160 -12.40 3.74 -15.52
N ALA A 161 -13.38 3.56 -14.64
CA ALA A 161 -14.78 3.70 -14.97
C ALA A 161 -15.27 5.16 -14.93
N LEU A 162 -14.88 5.93 -13.92
CA LEU A 162 -15.45 7.26 -13.63
C LEU A 162 -14.44 8.41 -13.74
N GLY A 163 -13.17 8.11 -13.95
CA GLY A 163 -12.12 9.11 -14.05
C GLY A 163 -11.54 9.59 -12.71
N THR A 164 -10.45 10.35 -12.82
CA THR A 164 -9.69 10.84 -11.66
C THR A 164 -10.42 11.93 -10.87
N GLU A 165 -11.21 12.77 -11.55
CA GLU A 165 -11.99 13.85 -10.94
C GLU A 165 -13.04 13.27 -9.95
N SER A 166 -13.78 12.23 -10.37
CA SER A 166 -14.75 11.56 -9.52
C SER A 166 -14.11 10.94 -8.26
N PHE A 167 -12.90 10.40 -8.38
CA PHE A 167 -12.17 9.88 -7.22
C PHE A 167 -11.69 11.01 -6.31
N GLN A 168 -11.28 12.14 -6.88
CA GLN A 168 -10.89 13.32 -6.10
C GLN A 168 -12.08 13.86 -5.32
N ASP A 169 -13.26 13.98 -5.92
CA ASP A 169 -14.47 14.44 -5.25
C ASP A 169 -14.85 13.53 -4.07
N LEU A 170 -14.82 12.20 -4.27
CA LEU A 170 -15.02 11.24 -3.18
C LEU A 170 -14.03 11.44 -2.02
N SER A 171 -12.80 11.80 -2.32
CA SER A 171 -11.76 12.04 -1.31
C SER A 171 -11.98 13.35 -0.53
N LEU A 172 -12.73 14.29 -1.10
CA LEU A 172 -13.03 15.60 -0.51
C LEU A 172 -14.37 15.62 0.26
N ILE A 173 -15.30 14.68 -0.01
CA ILE A 173 -16.60 14.65 0.65
C ILE A 173 -16.41 14.42 2.16
N HIS A 174 -16.81 15.41 2.93
CA HIS A 174 -16.91 15.34 4.37
C HIS A 174 -18.19 14.58 4.75
N ILE A 175 -18.05 13.37 5.26
CA ILE A 175 -19.14 12.70 5.97
C ILE A 175 -18.95 12.91 7.46
#